data_157f54ca61c035aa0935b6dc6f6b2056
#
_entry.id   157f54ca61c035aa0935b6dc6f6b2056
#
_cell.length_a   1.000
_cell.length_b   1.000
_cell.length_c   1.000
_cell.angle_alpha   90.00
_cell.angle_beta   90.00
_cell.angle_gamma   90.00
#
_symmetry.space_group_name_H-M   'P 1'
#
loop_
_entity.id
_entity.type
_entity.pdbx_description
1 polymer ?
#
loop_
_entity_poly.entity_id
_entity_poly.type
_entity_poly.pdbx_seq_one_letter_code
_entity_poly.pdbx_strand_id
1 'polypeptide(L)'
;MKKILVIGAGGIGSFLIPLLDRINEYNITVADPDKVETKNLLYQNYLPLNVGQNKAQSMQDIHNNVSKASPYPILTAKQMEGYDLVVSCVDNLGVRRTLYNTTLKWLDLRAQGRNAALVTHNADPALYDSL
;
A
#
# COMPACT_ATOMS: atom_id res chain seq x y z
N MET A 1 3.22 9.52 -16.88
CA MET A 1 3.50 8.44 -15.90
C MET A 1 2.18 7.90 -15.38
N LYS A 2 2.11 6.60 -15.15
CA LYS A 2 0.95 6.00 -14.51
C LYS A 2 0.89 6.36 -13.04
N LYS A 3 -0.32 6.58 -12.54
CA LYS A 3 -0.56 6.93 -11.14
C LYS A 3 -0.92 5.69 -10.34
N ILE A 4 -0.15 5.41 -9.30
CA ILE A 4 -0.38 4.28 -8.41
C ILE A 4 -0.70 4.78 -7.00
N LEU A 5 -1.76 4.24 -6.41
CA LEU A 5 -2.05 4.40 -4.99
C LEU A 5 -1.61 3.14 -4.26
N VAL A 6 -0.70 3.28 -3.30
CA VAL A 6 -0.30 2.18 -2.40
C VAL A 6 -0.93 2.43 -1.04
N ILE A 7 -1.78 1.51 -0.63
CA ILE A 7 -2.46 1.55 0.66
C ILE A 7 -1.67 0.70 1.64
N GLY A 8 -1.04 1.33 2.61
CA GLY A 8 -0.22 0.66 3.62
C GLY A 8 1.27 0.67 3.30
N ALA A 9 2.06 1.11 4.26
CA ALA A 9 3.52 1.17 4.20
C ALA A 9 4.15 0.40 5.36
N GLY A 10 3.59 -0.77 5.66
CA GLY A 10 4.06 -1.67 6.71
C GLY A 10 4.97 -2.77 6.18
N GLY A 11 4.71 -4.02 6.60
CA GLY A 11 5.56 -5.17 6.30
C GLY A 11 5.73 -5.46 4.80
N ILE A 12 4.71 -5.26 3.99
CA ILE A 12 4.78 -5.43 2.54
C ILE A 12 5.08 -4.09 1.85
N GLY A 13 4.29 -3.07 2.15
CA GLY A 13 4.36 -1.79 1.45
C GLY A 13 5.70 -1.08 1.59
N SER A 14 6.33 -1.16 2.75
CA SER A 14 7.62 -0.49 2.98
C SER A 14 8.76 -1.06 2.12
N PHE A 15 8.62 -2.28 1.63
CA PHE A 15 9.56 -2.90 0.69
C PHE A 15 9.13 -2.75 -0.77
N LEU A 16 7.82 -2.77 -1.04
CA LEU A 16 7.29 -2.61 -2.39
C LEU A 16 7.50 -1.19 -2.93
N ILE A 17 7.27 -0.17 -2.12
CA ILE A 17 7.36 1.22 -2.53
C ILE A 17 8.74 1.57 -3.10
N PRO A 18 9.87 1.21 -2.45
CA PRO A 18 11.19 1.43 -3.03
C PRO A 18 11.39 0.74 -4.38
N LEU A 19 10.83 -0.45 -4.57
CA LEU A 19 10.93 -1.18 -5.84
C LEU A 19 10.17 -0.44 -6.95
N LEU A 20 8.98 0.05 -6.66
CA LEU A 20 8.20 0.86 -7.62
C LEU A 20 8.91 2.18 -7.94
N ASP A 21 9.52 2.81 -6.94
CA ASP A 21 10.29 4.04 -7.12
C ASP A 21 11.47 3.82 -8.07
N ARG A 22 12.18 2.71 -7.95
CA ARG A 22 13.33 2.37 -8.79
C ARG A 22 12.99 2.20 -10.26
N ILE A 23 11.79 1.73 -10.58
CA ILE A 23 11.35 1.56 -11.97
C ILE A 23 11.26 2.91 -12.66
N ASN A 24 11.00 3.97 -11.91
CA ASN A 24 10.96 5.36 -12.39
C ASN A 24 9.97 5.60 -13.53
N GLU A 25 8.84 4.88 -13.51
CA GLU A 25 7.75 5.00 -14.48
C GLU A 25 6.42 5.36 -13.84
N TYR A 26 6.39 5.44 -12.50
CA TYR A 26 5.16 5.63 -11.74
C TYR A 26 5.18 6.90 -10.91
N ASN A 27 4.03 7.53 -10.84
CA ASN A 27 3.75 8.58 -9.88
C ASN A 27 3.01 7.93 -8.71
N ILE A 28 3.65 7.86 -7.55
CA ILE A 28 3.19 7.06 -6.42
C ILE A 28 2.56 7.96 -5.37
N THR A 29 1.36 7.59 -4.93
CA THR A 29 0.75 8.11 -3.71
C THR A 29 0.75 6.99 -2.66
N VAL A 30 1.19 7.30 -1.45
CA VAL A 30 1.18 6.37 -0.33
C VAL A 30 0.19 6.85 0.71
N ALA A 31 -0.67 5.95 1.18
CA ALA A 31 -1.62 6.23 2.26
C ALA A 31 -1.37 5.28 3.43
N ASP A 32 -1.06 5.82 4.59
CA ASP A 32 -0.88 5.05 5.82
C ASP A 32 -1.08 5.97 7.03
N PRO A 33 -2.00 5.67 7.95
CA PRO A 33 -2.25 6.51 9.13
C PRO A 33 -1.24 6.30 10.26
N ASP A 34 -0.43 5.25 10.20
CA ASP A 34 0.44 4.86 11.31
C ASP A 34 1.75 5.63 11.34
N LYS A 35 2.32 5.73 12.52
CA LYS A 35 3.68 6.23 12.73
C LYS A 35 4.66 5.06 12.79
N VAL A 36 5.88 5.30 12.36
CA VAL A 36 6.98 4.33 12.51
C VAL A 36 7.28 4.17 14.00
N GLU A 37 7.26 2.93 14.47
CA GLU A 37 7.62 2.57 15.83
C GLU A 37 8.96 1.82 15.85
N THR A 38 9.64 1.87 16.99
CA THR A 38 10.94 1.18 17.14
C THR A 38 10.84 -0.30 16.77
N LYS A 39 9.76 -1.00 17.18
CA LYS A 39 9.56 -2.40 16.85
C LYS A 39 9.47 -2.67 15.35
N ASN A 40 9.04 -1.68 14.56
CA ASN A 40 8.92 -1.85 13.11
C ASN A 40 10.27 -2.02 12.43
N LEU A 41 11.37 -1.53 13.03
CA LEU A 41 12.71 -1.61 12.46
C LEU A 41 13.19 -3.06 12.28
N LEU A 42 12.59 -4.01 13.00
CA LEU A 42 12.96 -5.42 12.92
C LEU A 42 12.45 -6.11 11.64
N TYR A 43 11.32 -5.64 11.09
CA TYR A 43 10.65 -6.34 10.00
C TYR A 43 10.02 -5.43 8.94
N GLN A 44 10.18 -4.12 9.08
CA GLN A 44 9.74 -3.15 8.08
C GLN A 44 10.94 -2.32 7.61
N ASN A 45 10.83 -1.75 6.43
CA ASN A 45 11.94 -1.06 5.77
C ASN A 45 12.02 0.41 6.19
N TYR A 46 12.36 0.66 7.45
CA TYR A 46 12.56 2.01 7.99
C TYR A 46 13.90 2.13 8.72
N LEU A 47 14.37 3.35 8.80
CA LEU A 47 15.60 3.71 9.53
C LEU A 47 15.25 4.22 10.93
N PRO A 48 16.19 4.16 11.91
CA PRO A 48 15.95 4.69 13.24
C PRO A 48 15.49 6.16 13.25
N LEU A 49 15.97 6.97 12.31
CA LEU A 49 15.56 8.37 12.20
C LEU A 49 14.09 8.55 11.79
N ASN A 50 13.45 7.53 11.24
CA ASN A 50 12.04 7.59 10.86
C ASN A 50 11.09 7.37 12.05
N VAL A 51 11.58 6.84 13.18
CA VAL A 51 10.74 6.56 14.35
C VAL A 51 10.02 7.82 14.80
N GLY A 52 8.70 7.71 14.99
CA GLY A 52 7.83 8.82 15.34
C GLY A 52 7.23 9.58 14.15
N GLN A 53 7.75 9.38 12.94
CA GLN A 53 7.19 9.97 11.72
C GLN A 53 6.04 9.12 11.17
N ASN A 54 5.11 9.77 10.47
CA ASN A 54 4.10 9.04 9.70
C ASN A 54 4.77 8.17 8.62
N LYS A 55 4.30 6.94 8.45
CA LYS A 55 4.92 5.99 7.52
C LYS A 55 4.84 6.46 6.07
N ALA A 56 3.70 7.00 5.64
CA ALA A 56 3.55 7.52 4.29
C ALA A 56 4.48 8.70 4.04
N GLN A 57 4.59 9.61 4.99
CA GLN A 57 5.48 10.76 4.91
C GLN A 57 6.95 10.33 4.85
N SER A 58 7.33 9.31 5.61
CA SER A 58 8.70 8.77 5.58
C SER A 58 9.04 8.22 4.19
N MET A 59 8.10 7.55 3.53
CA MET A 59 8.29 7.06 2.17
C MET A 59 8.44 8.21 1.16
N GLN A 60 7.65 9.27 1.30
CA GLN A 60 7.76 10.45 0.44
C GLN A 60 9.12 11.14 0.61
N ASP A 61 9.62 11.25 1.82
CA ASP A 61 10.89 11.91 2.10
C ASP A 61 12.08 11.16 1.50
N ILE A 62 12.00 9.85 1.39
CA ILE A 62 13.09 8.98 0.93
C ILE A 62 13.04 8.72 -0.57
N HIS A 63 11.84 8.61 -1.15
CA HIS A 63 11.65 8.12 -2.52
C HIS A 63 11.09 9.22 -3.44
N ASN A 64 11.85 9.58 -4.48
CA ASN A 64 11.55 10.71 -5.36
C ASN A 64 10.22 10.59 -6.09
N ASN A 65 9.81 9.38 -6.47
CA ASN A 65 8.57 9.17 -7.22
C ASN A 65 7.34 9.02 -6.33
N VAL A 66 7.50 9.07 -5.01
CA VAL A 66 6.38 9.23 -4.08
C VAL A 66 6.04 10.71 -4.02
N SER A 67 5.09 11.12 -4.85
CA SER A 67 4.73 12.54 -5.00
C SER A 67 3.74 13.01 -3.95
N LYS A 68 3.01 12.09 -3.32
CA LYS A 68 2.00 12.42 -2.31
C LYS A 68 2.00 11.39 -1.19
N ALA A 69 1.93 11.88 0.04
CA ALA A 69 1.75 11.07 1.24
C ALA A 69 0.46 11.48 1.93
N SER A 70 -0.39 10.50 2.24
CA SER A 70 -1.62 10.71 3.00
C SER A 70 -1.48 10.03 4.37
N PRO A 71 -1.55 10.80 5.48
CA PRO A 71 -1.51 10.24 6.82
C PRO A 71 -2.87 9.75 7.30
N TYR A 72 -3.79 9.51 6.38
CA TYR A 72 -5.15 9.09 6.69
C TYR A 72 -5.45 7.72 6.09
N PRO A 73 -6.35 6.93 6.72
CA PRO A 73 -6.76 5.66 6.16
C PRO A 73 -7.62 5.85 4.90
N ILE A 74 -7.58 4.87 4.00
CA ILE A 74 -8.50 4.80 2.87
C ILE A 74 -9.75 4.07 3.34
N LEU A 75 -10.88 4.77 3.32
CA LEU A 75 -12.16 4.27 3.83
C LEU A 75 -13.21 4.06 2.73
N THR A 76 -13.07 4.72 1.58
CA THR A 76 -14.09 4.71 0.53
C THR A 76 -13.47 4.51 -0.85
N ALA A 77 -14.27 3.97 -1.78
CA ALA A 77 -13.87 3.83 -3.18
C ALA A 77 -13.58 5.18 -3.84
N LYS A 78 -14.23 6.24 -3.41
CA LYS A 78 -14.00 7.58 -3.95
C LYS A 78 -12.56 8.04 -3.75
N GLN A 79 -11.94 7.68 -2.63
CA GLN A 79 -10.54 8.02 -2.35
C GLN A 79 -9.56 7.29 -3.29
N MET A 80 -10.01 6.24 -3.95
CA MET A 80 -9.21 5.45 -4.90
C MET A 80 -9.34 5.95 -6.34
N GLU A 81 -10.28 6.85 -6.63
CA GLU A 81 -10.51 7.36 -7.98
C GLU A 81 -9.34 8.17 -8.49
N GLY A 82 -9.12 8.10 -9.80
CA GLY A 82 -8.06 8.87 -10.47
C GLY A 82 -6.72 8.15 -10.55
N TYR A 83 -6.59 6.98 -9.97
CA TYR A 83 -5.39 6.16 -10.07
C TYR A 83 -5.53 5.08 -11.15
N ASP A 84 -4.43 4.81 -11.83
CA ASP A 84 -4.38 3.75 -12.85
C ASP A 84 -4.32 2.36 -12.21
N LEU A 85 -3.78 2.29 -11.00
CA LEU A 85 -3.68 1.05 -10.23
C LEU A 85 -3.73 1.38 -8.74
N VAL A 86 -4.47 0.56 -8.00
CA VAL A 86 -4.52 0.61 -6.53
C VAL A 86 -3.91 -0.67 -5.98
N VAL A 87 -2.90 -0.54 -5.13
CA VAL A 87 -2.25 -1.69 -4.49
C VAL A 87 -2.51 -1.63 -2.99
N SER A 88 -3.19 -2.65 -2.47
CA SER A 88 -3.40 -2.79 -1.03
C SER A 88 -2.33 -3.67 -0.43
N CYS A 89 -1.66 -3.15 0.59
CA CYS A 89 -0.63 -3.84 1.37
C CYS A 89 -1.04 -3.93 2.85
N VAL A 90 -2.33 -3.79 3.15
CA VAL A 90 -2.85 -3.85 4.52
C VAL A 90 -3.72 -5.09 4.71
N ASP A 91 -3.68 -5.64 5.90
CA ASP A 91 -4.55 -6.74 6.30
C ASP A 91 -5.81 -6.16 6.98
N ASN A 92 -6.72 -5.64 6.15
CA ASN A 92 -7.92 -4.93 6.61
C ASN A 92 -9.12 -5.32 5.76
N LEU A 93 -10.14 -5.92 6.39
CA LEU A 93 -11.34 -6.37 5.70
C LEU A 93 -12.13 -5.21 5.06
N GLY A 94 -12.14 -4.05 5.70
CA GLY A 94 -12.82 -2.87 5.15
C GLY A 94 -12.19 -2.41 3.85
N VAL A 95 -10.88 -2.34 3.78
CA VAL A 95 -10.15 -1.99 2.56
C VAL A 95 -10.41 -3.04 1.47
N ARG A 96 -10.37 -4.33 1.81
CA ARG A 96 -10.63 -5.41 0.85
C ARG A 96 -12.03 -5.32 0.25
N ARG A 97 -13.04 -5.09 1.09
CA ARG A 97 -14.42 -4.92 0.62
C ARG A 97 -14.54 -3.72 -0.32
N THR A 98 -13.87 -2.62 0.00
CA THR A 98 -13.86 -1.44 -0.85
C THR A 98 -13.20 -1.74 -2.19
N LEU A 99 -12.07 -2.46 -2.21
CA LEU A 99 -11.41 -2.89 -3.45
C LEU A 99 -12.34 -3.75 -4.30
N TYR A 100 -12.96 -4.76 -3.72
CA TYR A 100 -13.79 -5.71 -4.46
C TYR A 100 -15.03 -5.05 -5.10
N ASN A 101 -15.45 -3.91 -4.56
CA ASN A 101 -16.62 -3.18 -5.06
C ASN A 101 -16.25 -2.04 -6.03
N THR A 102 -14.97 -1.78 -6.26
CA THR A 102 -14.55 -0.76 -7.24
C THR A 102 -14.38 -1.38 -8.63
N THR A 103 -14.55 -0.55 -9.67
CA THR A 103 -14.29 -0.92 -11.05
C THR A 103 -12.83 -0.63 -11.47
N LEU A 104 -12.02 -0.10 -10.58
CA LEU A 104 -10.62 0.22 -10.83
C LEU A 104 -9.77 -1.05 -10.91
N LYS A 105 -8.60 -0.94 -11.53
CA LYS A 105 -7.60 -2.00 -11.47
C LYS A 105 -6.94 -1.99 -10.10
N TRP A 106 -6.87 -3.14 -9.45
CA TRP A 106 -6.27 -3.26 -8.13
C TRP A 106 -5.53 -4.57 -7.94
N LEU A 107 -4.60 -4.54 -7.00
CA LEU A 107 -3.90 -5.70 -6.45
C LEU A 107 -4.08 -5.70 -4.94
N ASP A 108 -4.34 -6.87 -4.36
CA ASP A 108 -4.39 -7.05 -2.92
C ASP A 108 -3.28 -8.04 -2.53
N LEU A 109 -2.28 -7.54 -1.83
CA LEU A 109 -1.12 -8.31 -1.40
C LEU A 109 -1.30 -8.71 0.05
N ARG A 110 -1.17 -10.00 0.33
CA ARG A 110 -1.37 -10.59 1.66
C ARG A 110 -0.19 -11.44 2.05
N ALA A 111 0.18 -11.36 3.33
CA ALA A 111 1.15 -12.26 3.92
C ALA A 111 0.69 -12.65 5.33
N GLN A 112 0.75 -13.95 5.63
CA GLN A 112 0.45 -14.47 6.96
C GLN A 112 1.33 -15.69 7.22
N GLY A 113 2.20 -15.59 8.22
CA GLY A 113 3.16 -16.64 8.51
C GLY A 113 4.07 -16.91 7.30
N ARG A 114 4.05 -18.14 6.80
CA ARG A 114 4.82 -18.56 5.63
C ARG A 114 4.04 -18.46 4.32
N ASN A 115 2.79 -18.01 4.38
CA ASN A 115 1.92 -17.92 3.23
C ASN A 115 1.85 -16.48 2.73
N ALA A 116 1.85 -16.33 1.41
CA ALA A 116 1.61 -15.07 0.75
C ALA A 116 0.63 -15.27 -0.39
N ALA A 117 -0.20 -14.28 -0.64
CA ALA A 117 -1.16 -14.29 -1.73
C ALA A 117 -1.18 -12.95 -2.43
N LEU A 118 -1.39 -13.00 -3.74
CA LEU A 118 -1.63 -11.83 -4.58
C LEU A 118 -2.96 -12.04 -5.30
N VAL A 119 -3.92 -11.17 -5.04
CA VAL A 119 -5.23 -11.21 -5.66
C VAL A 119 -5.38 -10.00 -6.58
N THR A 120 -5.80 -10.23 -7.82
CA THR A 120 -6.00 -9.17 -8.81
C THR A 120 -7.48 -8.85 -8.98
N HIS A 121 -7.77 -7.66 -9.53
CA HIS A 121 -9.13 -7.18 -9.77
C HIS A 121 -9.94 -8.07 -10.73
N ASN A 122 -9.29 -8.90 -11.53
CA ASN A 122 -9.92 -9.82 -12.48
C ASN A 122 -9.89 -11.28 -12.03
N ALA A 123 -9.55 -11.54 -10.76
CA ALA A 123 -9.65 -12.87 -10.18
C ALA A 123 -11.12 -13.26 -9.95
N ASP A 124 -11.39 -14.56 -9.90
CA ASP A 124 -12.74 -15.07 -9.59
C ASP A 124 -13.16 -14.62 -8.18
N PRO A 125 -14.33 -13.95 -8.03
CA PRO A 125 -14.81 -13.54 -6.71
C PRO A 125 -14.87 -14.67 -5.67
N ALA A 126 -15.09 -15.90 -6.09
CA ALA A 126 -15.06 -17.05 -5.19
C ALA A 126 -13.70 -17.28 -4.53
N LEU A 127 -12.61 -16.83 -5.14
CA LEU A 127 -11.28 -16.90 -4.56
C LEU A 127 -11.07 -15.90 -3.44
N TYR A 128 -11.73 -14.75 -3.47
CA TYR A 128 -11.59 -13.72 -2.44
C TYR A 128 -12.01 -14.24 -1.07
N ASP A 129 -13.11 -15.01 -1.03
CA ASP A 129 -13.67 -15.51 0.21
C ASP A 129 -12.85 -16.67 0.79
N SER A 130 -12.05 -17.34 -0.03
CA SER A 130 -11.21 -18.46 0.40
C SER A 130 -9.83 -18.02 0.94
N LEU A 131 -9.47 -16.78 0.71
CA LEU A 131 -8.20 -16.20 1.11
C LEU A 131 -8.37 -15.27 2.32
#